data_5646aac75e0e0f9038a43088fbc65c11
#
_entry.id   5646aac75e0e0f9038a43088fbc65c11
#
_cell.length_a   1.000
_cell.length_b   1.000
_cell.length_c   1.000
_cell.angle_alpha   90.00
_cell.angle_beta   90.00
_cell.angle_gamma   90.00
#
_symmetry.space_group_name_H-M   'P 1'
#
loop_
_entity.id
_entity.type
_entity.pdbx_description
1 polymer ?
#
loop_
_entity_poly.entity_id
_entity_poly.type
_entity_poly.pdbx_seq_one_letter_code
_entity_poly.pdbx_strand_id
1 'polypeptide(L)'
;MKLTIFDNPKEDRPQMALALLLIGVFALAFQDTLVKFMTSYTTFWQFQTIRSIFILCIIFIVAQTTTGFKILIPQNPLPVFLRSTMLAICMLFFFGGASHITVAQMGAGLYTYPLFVTLLATPLLGEKIGPFRLSALALGTIGSTLLLNPFDDKFSFFQVMPIIAGLFYAFNIIILRKYCRKESPLTLILAVTLVFLLFGIFGTAGVAVVELDQNVRASLPFLFGQWPNLTLFIIIFCVGAACLNLLGNICLSRAYQTAESSWLAPLDFTYLLFLTIWAKIIFGAIPSLSETIGMICIVSAGVIITFKEK
;
A
#
# COMPACT_ATOMS: atom_id res chain seq x y z
N MET A 1 -18.67 -1.58 27.03
CA MET A 1 -19.25 -1.47 25.68
C MET A 1 -18.36 -2.28 24.74
N LYS A 2 -18.73 -3.52 24.40
CA LYS A 2 -17.96 -4.33 23.45
C LYS A 2 -17.99 -3.61 22.10
N LEU A 3 -16.84 -3.22 21.59
CA LEU A 3 -16.73 -2.64 20.26
C LEU A 3 -17.15 -3.71 19.25
N THR A 4 -18.40 -3.64 18.80
CA THR A 4 -19.01 -4.52 17.77
C THR A 4 -18.32 -4.42 16.41
N ILE A 5 -17.29 -3.56 16.31
CA ILE A 5 -16.45 -3.37 15.11
C ILE A 5 -15.65 -4.65 14.77
N PHE A 6 -15.43 -5.56 15.72
CA PHE A 6 -14.68 -6.80 15.50
C PHE A 6 -15.57 -8.06 15.40
N ASP A 7 -16.88 -7.93 15.53
CA ASP A 7 -17.81 -9.06 15.38
C ASP A 7 -18.11 -9.30 13.88
N ASN A 8 -18.16 -10.53 13.45
CA ASN A 8 -18.51 -10.87 12.07
C ASN A 8 -19.93 -10.36 11.77
N PRO A 9 -20.12 -9.57 10.70
CA PRO A 9 -21.46 -9.09 10.34
C PRO A 9 -22.33 -10.30 9.95
N LYS A 10 -23.53 -10.37 10.51
CA LYS A 10 -24.49 -11.46 10.23
C LYS A 10 -25.25 -11.24 8.92
N GLU A 11 -25.16 -10.06 8.33
CA GLU A 11 -25.87 -9.65 7.11
C GLU A 11 -24.98 -8.72 6.28
N ASP A 12 -25.13 -8.80 4.96
CA ASP A 12 -24.47 -7.88 4.02
C ASP A 12 -25.07 -6.47 4.15
N ARG A 13 -24.20 -5.48 4.34
CA ARG A 13 -24.56 -4.05 4.47
C ARG A 13 -23.77 -3.21 3.46
N PRO A 14 -24.17 -3.18 2.20
CA PRO A 14 -23.37 -2.57 1.12
C PRO A 14 -23.14 -1.06 1.32
N GLN A 15 -24.10 -0.32 1.86
CA GLN A 15 -23.93 1.12 2.15
C GLN A 15 -22.86 1.38 3.23
N MET A 16 -22.86 0.55 4.29
CA MET A 16 -21.84 0.63 5.34
C MET A 16 -20.45 0.24 4.79
N ALA A 17 -20.40 -0.80 3.97
CA ALA A 17 -19.16 -1.24 3.32
C ALA A 17 -18.59 -0.15 2.41
N LEU A 18 -19.43 0.53 1.61
CA LEU A 18 -19.03 1.67 0.79
C LEU A 18 -18.45 2.80 1.63
N ALA A 19 -19.14 3.21 2.69
CA ALA A 19 -18.67 4.29 3.57
C ALA A 19 -17.32 3.94 4.22
N LEU A 20 -17.17 2.72 4.72
CA LEU A 20 -15.92 2.24 5.31
C LEU A 20 -14.79 2.20 4.28
N LEU A 21 -15.05 1.71 3.06
CA LEU A 21 -14.05 1.70 2.00
C LEU A 21 -13.60 3.11 1.66
N LEU A 22 -14.53 4.03 1.42
CA LEU A 22 -14.18 5.42 1.07
C LEU A 22 -13.40 6.12 2.18
N ILE A 23 -13.78 5.94 3.45
CA ILE A 23 -13.01 6.46 4.60
C ILE A 23 -11.61 5.83 4.65
N GLY A 24 -11.54 4.52 4.43
CA GLY A 24 -10.27 3.78 4.46
C GLY A 24 -9.30 4.25 3.39
N VAL A 25 -9.73 4.29 2.13
CA VAL A 25 -8.87 4.71 1.01
C VAL A 25 -8.53 6.20 1.07
N PHE A 26 -9.45 7.05 1.57
CA PHE A 26 -9.19 8.47 1.81
C PHE A 26 -8.08 8.67 2.85
N ALA A 27 -8.14 7.94 3.97
CA ALA A 27 -7.13 8.00 5.03
C ALA A 27 -5.77 7.50 4.54
N LEU A 28 -5.73 6.41 3.76
CA LEU A 28 -4.48 5.88 3.20
C LEU A 28 -3.89 6.81 2.16
N ALA A 29 -4.70 7.36 1.25
CA ALA A 29 -4.24 8.32 0.24
C ALA A 29 -3.64 9.58 0.90
N PHE A 30 -4.27 10.07 1.96
CA PHE A 30 -3.74 11.18 2.75
C PHE A 30 -2.40 10.82 3.40
N GLN A 31 -2.35 9.67 4.09
CA GLN A 31 -1.11 9.19 4.71
C GLN A 31 0.03 9.08 3.69
N ASP A 32 -0.21 8.48 2.53
CA ASP A 32 0.83 8.25 1.54
C ASP A 32 1.33 9.55 0.91
N THR A 33 0.44 10.52 0.71
CA THR A 33 0.80 11.88 0.29
C THR A 33 1.65 12.60 1.35
N LEU A 34 1.29 12.45 2.63
CA LEU A 34 2.08 12.99 3.74
C LEU A 34 3.45 12.33 3.84
N VAL A 35 3.56 11.00 3.63
CA VAL A 35 4.86 10.31 3.62
C VAL A 35 5.77 10.90 2.54
N LYS A 36 5.24 11.17 1.34
CA LYS A 36 6.00 11.87 0.30
C LYS A 36 6.46 13.25 0.75
N PHE A 37 5.61 14.03 1.39
CA PHE A 37 6.00 15.33 1.95
C PHE A 37 7.18 15.20 2.94
N MET A 38 7.16 14.15 3.76
CA MET A 38 8.19 13.89 4.77
C MET A 38 9.51 13.34 4.23
N THR A 39 9.59 13.00 2.94
CA THR A 39 10.87 12.52 2.34
C THR A 39 12.03 13.50 2.48
N SER A 40 11.73 14.80 2.65
CA SER A 40 12.72 15.87 2.87
C SER A 40 13.13 16.03 4.34
N TYR A 41 12.44 15.41 5.29
CA TYR A 41 12.62 15.62 6.72
C TYR A 41 13.10 14.39 7.48
N THR A 42 12.90 13.20 6.94
CA THR A 42 13.26 11.93 7.57
C THR A 42 13.73 10.93 6.53
N THR A 43 14.24 9.77 6.95
CA THR A 43 14.56 8.66 6.07
C THR A 43 13.47 7.59 6.12
N PHE A 44 13.37 6.75 5.08
CA PHE A 44 12.43 5.64 5.02
C PHE A 44 12.58 4.71 6.24
N TRP A 45 13.81 4.39 6.61
CA TRP A 45 14.10 3.48 7.72
C TRP A 45 13.71 4.08 9.07
N GLN A 46 14.01 5.36 9.32
CA GLN A 46 13.59 6.08 10.53
C GLN A 46 12.07 6.14 10.62
N PHE A 47 11.41 6.54 9.54
CA PHE A 47 9.96 6.60 9.46
C PHE A 47 9.32 5.24 9.76
N GLN A 48 9.79 4.16 9.09
CA GLN A 48 9.24 2.81 9.30
C GLN A 48 9.43 2.31 10.73
N THR A 49 10.61 2.56 11.33
CA THR A 49 10.90 2.15 12.70
C THR A 49 9.97 2.85 13.69
N ILE A 50 9.92 4.18 13.66
CA ILE A 50 9.15 4.97 14.63
C ILE A 50 7.65 4.71 14.46
N ARG A 51 7.13 4.75 13.23
CA ARG A 51 5.73 4.45 12.96
C ARG A 51 5.34 3.07 13.45
N SER A 52 6.18 2.06 13.21
CA SER A 52 5.91 0.68 13.63
C SER A 52 5.84 0.55 15.15
N ILE A 53 6.69 1.25 15.89
CA ILE A 53 6.63 1.27 17.37
C ILE A 53 5.26 1.81 17.82
N PHE A 54 4.78 2.91 17.27
CA PHE A 54 3.48 3.47 17.62
C PHE A 54 2.33 2.53 17.26
N ILE A 55 2.36 1.91 16.06
CA ILE A 55 1.35 0.92 15.67
C ILE A 55 1.33 -0.26 16.64
N LEU A 56 2.50 -0.79 17.03
CA LEU A 56 2.59 -1.88 18.02
C LEU A 56 1.98 -1.48 19.35
N CYS A 57 2.30 -0.30 19.87
CA CYS A 57 1.70 0.20 21.12
C CYS A 57 0.17 0.23 21.04
N ILE A 58 -0.40 0.74 19.93
CA ILE A 58 -1.84 0.81 19.75
C ILE A 58 -2.45 -0.60 19.65
N ILE A 59 -1.82 -1.52 18.89
CA ILE A 59 -2.30 -2.92 18.77
C ILE A 59 -2.31 -3.60 20.14
N PHE A 60 -1.26 -3.44 20.96
CA PHE A 60 -1.21 -4.03 22.29
C PHE A 60 -2.28 -3.47 23.22
N ILE A 61 -2.52 -2.15 23.18
CA ILE A 61 -3.62 -1.52 23.94
C ILE A 61 -4.97 -2.09 23.50
N VAL A 62 -5.22 -2.17 22.19
CA VAL A 62 -6.47 -2.74 21.65
C VAL A 62 -6.63 -4.20 22.02
N ALA A 63 -5.57 -5.00 21.92
CA ALA A 63 -5.62 -6.41 22.29
C ALA A 63 -5.92 -6.60 23.79
N GLN A 64 -5.32 -5.78 24.65
CA GLN A 64 -5.54 -5.84 26.09
C GLN A 64 -6.97 -5.44 26.49
N THR A 65 -7.53 -4.44 25.82
CA THR A 65 -8.83 -3.86 26.21
C THR A 65 -10.04 -4.53 25.56
N THR A 66 -9.86 -5.23 24.43
CA THR A 66 -11.01 -5.71 23.63
C THR A 66 -10.99 -7.21 23.32
N THR A 67 -9.95 -7.68 22.65
CA THR A 67 -9.96 -9.01 22.01
C THR A 67 -9.12 -10.06 22.73
N GLY A 68 -8.22 -9.62 23.61
CA GLY A 68 -7.21 -10.49 24.24
C GLY A 68 -6.06 -10.86 23.30
N PHE A 69 -4.92 -11.26 23.88
CA PHE A 69 -3.68 -11.51 23.11
C PHE A 69 -3.73 -12.77 22.22
N LYS A 70 -4.65 -13.69 22.46
CA LYS A 70 -4.76 -14.93 21.65
C LYS A 70 -5.05 -14.65 20.17
N ILE A 71 -5.76 -13.56 19.88
CA ILE A 71 -6.09 -13.18 18.50
C ILE A 71 -4.86 -12.70 17.71
N LEU A 72 -3.77 -12.38 18.37
CA LEU A 72 -2.52 -11.92 17.75
C LEU A 72 -1.63 -13.07 17.26
N ILE A 73 -1.93 -14.30 17.65
CA ILE A 73 -1.13 -15.47 17.29
C ILE A 73 -1.58 -15.98 15.92
N PRO A 74 -0.70 -16.01 14.90
CA PRO A 74 -1.04 -16.50 13.59
C PRO A 74 -1.29 -18.03 13.60
N GLN A 75 -2.32 -18.48 12.87
CA GLN A 75 -2.58 -19.91 12.66
C GLN A 75 -1.53 -20.52 11.72
N ASN A 76 -1.11 -19.75 10.69
CA ASN A 76 -0.11 -20.14 9.71
C ASN A 76 1.04 -19.12 9.69
N PRO A 77 2.05 -19.24 10.56
CA PRO A 77 3.07 -18.20 10.74
C PRO A 77 3.93 -17.95 9.49
N LEU A 78 4.31 -18.99 8.74
CA LEU A 78 5.18 -18.84 7.57
C LEU A 78 4.51 -18.08 6.41
N PRO A 79 3.29 -18.40 5.96
CA PRO A 79 2.58 -17.59 4.99
C PRO A 79 2.31 -16.16 5.45
N VAL A 80 1.99 -15.96 6.72
CA VAL A 80 1.77 -14.63 7.29
C VAL A 80 3.05 -13.79 7.25
N PHE A 81 4.20 -14.39 7.60
CA PHE A 81 5.50 -13.73 7.51
C PHE A 81 5.87 -13.43 6.05
N LEU A 82 5.73 -14.40 5.14
CA LEU A 82 6.06 -14.21 3.72
C LEU A 82 5.20 -13.11 3.08
N ARG A 83 3.89 -13.12 3.34
CA ARG A 83 2.97 -12.06 2.90
C ARG A 83 3.43 -10.68 3.41
N SER A 84 3.77 -10.59 4.70
CA SER A 84 4.20 -9.35 5.33
C SER A 84 5.52 -8.83 4.74
N THR A 85 6.43 -9.74 4.41
CA THR A 85 7.69 -9.41 3.74
C THR A 85 7.45 -8.89 2.31
N MET A 86 6.54 -9.51 1.54
CA MET A 86 6.16 -9.00 0.21
C MET A 86 5.60 -7.58 0.31
N LEU A 87 4.77 -7.31 1.31
CA LEU A 87 4.23 -5.98 1.53
C LEU A 87 5.31 -4.98 1.98
N ALA A 88 6.29 -5.40 2.77
CA ALA A 88 7.41 -4.54 3.16
C ALA A 88 8.30 -4.17 1.97
N ILE A 89 8.60 -5.12 1.09
CA ILE A 89 9.33 -4.88 -0.15
C ILE A 89 8.51 -3.97 -1.09
N CYS A 90 7.20 -4.20 -1.18
CA CYS A 90 6.29 -3.32 -1.92
C CYS A 90 6.43 -1.87 -1.44
N MET A 91 6.34 -1.61 -0.15
CA MET A 91 6.44 -0.25 0.41
C MET A 91 7.83 0.36 0.23
N LEU A 92 8.89 -0.45 0.24
CA LEU A 92 10.24 0.01 -0.08
C LEU A 92 10.31 0.58 -1.51
N PHE A 93 9.79 -0.14 -2.49
CA PHE A 93 9.75 0.33 -3.87
C PHE A 93 8.75 1.47 -4.07
N PHE A 94 7.60 1.44 -3.39
CA PHE A 94 6.58 2.48 -3.50
C PHE A 94 7.08 3.84 -3.01
N PHE A 95 7.75 3.87 -1.87
CA PHE A 95 8.27 5.11 -1.30
C PHE A 95 9.71 5.41 -1.67
N GLY A 96 10.48 4.41 -2.15
CA GLY A 96 11.91 4.57 -2.44
C GLY A 96 12.20 5.65 -3.47
N GLY A 97 11.36 5.75 -4.51
CA GLY A 97 11.46 6.79 -5.53
C GLY A 97 10.66 8.07 -5.24
N ALA A 98 10.00 8.17 -4.07
CA ALA A 98 9.01 9.22 -3.79
C ALA A 98 9.53 10.64 -3.91
N SER A 99 10.83 10.88 -3.69
CA SER A 99 11.45 12.20 -3.86
C SER A 99 11.57 12.66 -5.33
N HIS A 100 11.49 11.72 -6.29
CA HIS A 100 11.77 11.96 -7.71
C HIS A 100 10.54 11.90 -8.61
N ILE A 101 9.45 11.33 -8.13
CA ILE A 101 8.23 11.08 -8.92
C ILE A 101 7.02 11.76 -8.30
N THR A 102 5.97 11.99 -9.10
CA THR A 102 4.73 12.58 -8.61
C THR A 102 3.95 11.58 -7.76
N VAL A 103 3.07 12.09 -6.87
CA VAL A 103 2.16 11.23 -6.08
C VAL A 103 1.23 10.45 -7.01
N ALA A 104 0.82 11.04 -8.14
CA ALA A 104 0.00 10.38 -9.15
C ALA A 104 0.74 9.17 -9.77
N GLN A 105 2.02 9.33 -10.13
CA GLN A 105 2.86 8.25 -10.65
C GLN A 105 3.06 7.13 -9.61
N MET A 106 3.25 7.48 -8.33
CA MET A 106 3.34 6.51 -7.25
C MET A 106 2.07 5.64 -7.19
N GLY A 107 0.90 6.29 -7.07
CA GLY A 107 -0.38 5.59 -6.95
C GLY A 107 -0.71 4.74 -8.17
N ALA A 108 -0.60 5.32 -9.37
CA ALA A 108 -0.92 4.60 -10.59
C ALA A 108 0.03 3.42 -10.86
N GLY A 109 1.32 3.56 -10.54
CA GLY A 109 2.25 2.44 -10.62
C GLY A 109 1.88 1.31 -9.65
N LEU A 110 1.54 1.61 -8.39
CA LEU A 110 1.07 0.61 -7.44
C LEU A 110 -0.21 -0.07 -7.94
N TYR A 111 -1.15 0.69 -8.50
CA TYR A 111 -2.44 0.17 -8.97
C TYR A 111 -2.35 -0.63 -10.28
N THR A 112 -1.15 -0.93 -10.77
CA THR A 112 -0.92 -2.00 -11.76
C THR A 112 -1.01 -3.40 -11.13
N TYR A 113 -1.07 -3.51 -9.78
CA TYR A 113 -1.13 -4.80 -9.08
C TYR A 113 -2.24 -5.76 -9.56
N PRO A 114 -3.46 -5.32 -9.97
CA PRO A 114 -4.47 -6.26 -10.46
C PRO A 114 -4.05 -6.97 -11.75
N LEU A 115 -3.21 -6.31 -12.59
CA LEU A 115 -2.64 -6.92 -13.78
C LEU A 115 -1.69 -8.05 -13.41
N PHE A 116 -0.81 -7.80 -12.44
CA PHE A 116 0.10 -8.82 -11.92
C PHE A 116 -0.64 -9.96 -11.20
N VAL A 117 -1.71 -9.64 -10.43
CA VAL A 117 -2.58 -10.68 -9.84
C VAL A 117 -3.14 -11.58 -10.94
N THR A 118 -3.65 -10.98 -12.04
CA THR A 118 -4.19 -11.73 -13.18
C THR A 118 -3.14 -12.63 -13.83
N LEU A 119 -1.94 -12.09 -14.12
CA LEU A 119 -0.85 -12.86 -14.72
C LEU A 119 -0.37 -14.01 -13.83
N LEU A 120 -0.28 -13.77 -12.53
CA LEU A 120 0.21 -14.74 -11.56
C LEU A 120 -0.87 -15.74 -11.12
N ALA A 121 -2.16 -15.45 -11.32
CA ALA A 121 -3.25 -16.35 -10.96
C ALA A 121 -3.18 -17.69 -11.70
N THR A 122 -2.78 -17.69 -12.97
CA THR A 122 -2.64 -18.92 -13.76
C THR A 122 -1.58 -19.87 -13.17
N PRO A 123 -0.29 -19.49 -13.00
CA PRO A 123 0.73 -20.39 -12.49
C PRO A 123 0.60 -20.69 -10.99
N LEU A 124 0.06 -19.77 -10.18
CA LEU A 124 0.03 -19.91 -8.73
C LEU A 124 -1.30 -20.43 -8.17
N LEU A 125 -2.41 -20.17 -8.84
CA LEU A 125 -3.75 -20.56 -8.42
C LEU A 125 -4.42 -21.56 -9.38
N GLY A 126 -3.83 -21.82 -10.55
CA GLY A 126 -4.39 -22.72 -11.58
C GLY A 126 -5.57 -22.10 -12.35
N GLU A 127 -5.76 -20.79 -12.27
CA GLU A 127 -6.85 -20.09 -12.95
C GLU A 127 -6.54 -19.88 -14.43
N LYS A 128 -7.57 -19.95 -15.29
CA LYS A 128 -7.43 -19.66 -16.73
C LYS A 128 -7.66 -18.18 -17.01
N ILE A 129 -6.81 -17.59 -17.84
CA ILE A 129 -6.97 -16.19 -18.27
C ILE A 129 -7.99 -16.16 -19.42
N GLY A 130 -9.15 -15.56 -19.19
CA GLY A 130 -10.16 -15.33 -20.23
C GLY A 130 -9.85 -14.09 -21.08
N PRO A 131 -10.57 -13.91 -22.22
CA PRO A 131 -10.32 -12.79 -23.15
C PRO A 131 -10.52 -11.42 -22.52
N PHE A 132 -11.42 -11.29 -21.57
CA PHE A 132 -11.63 -10.03 -20.82
C PHE A 132 -10.47 -9.67 -19.92
N ARG A 133 -9.85 -10.67 -19.26
CA ARG A 133 -8.63 -10.44 -18.47
C ARG A 133 -7.46 -10.05 -19.36
N LEU A 134 -7.39 -10.61 -20.57
CA LEU A 134 -6.37 -10.25 -21.56
C LEU A 134 -6.55 -8.81 -22.08
N SER A 135 -7.79 -8.40 -22.38
CA SER A 135 -8.08 -7.01 -22.80
C SER A 135 -7.80 -6.00 -21.69
N ALA A 136 -8.12 -6.34 -20.44
CA ALA A 136 -7.78 -5.51 -19.29
C ALA A 136 -6.26 -5.39 -19.08
N LEU A 137 -5.52 -6.51 -19.27
CA LEU A 137 -4.07 -6.50 -19.22
C LEU A 137 -3.47 -5.56 -20.27
N ALA A 138 -3.96 -5.63 -21.53
CA ALA A 138 -3.51 -4.74 -22.59
C ALA A 138 -3.79 -3.26 -22.26
N LEU A 139 -5.02 -2.94 -21.81
CA LEU A 139 -5.42 -1.58 -21.46
C LEU A 139 -4.60 -1.05 -20.26
N GLY A 140 -4.37 -1.87 -19.24
CA GLY A 140 -3.56 -1.49 -18.09
C GLY A 140 -2.09 -1.27 -18.46
N THR A 141 -1.54 -2.06 -19.38
CA THR A 141 -0.18 -1.87 -19.90
C THR A 141 -0.07 -0.54 -20.67
N ILE A 142 -1.05 -0.22 -21.52
CA ILE A 142 -1.12 1.07 -22.21
C ILE A 142 -1.17 2.21 -21.19
N GLY A 143 -2.04 2.09 -20.16
CA GLY A 143 -2.16 3.08 -19.10
C GLY A 143 -0.84 3.31 -18.34
N SER A 144 -0.15 2.23 -17.99
CA SER A 144 1.16 2.31 -17.32
C SER A 144 2.23 2.94 -18.21
N THR A 145 2.23 2.64 -19.50
CA THR A 145 3.17 3.23 -20.46
C THR A 145 2.93 4.73 -20.63
N LEU A 146 1.67 5.16 -20.74
CA LEU A 146 1.31 6.58 -20.80
C LEU A 146 1.73 7.35 -19.54
N LEU A 147 1.59 6.71 -18.39
CA LEU A 147 1.95 7.31 -17.11
C LEU A 147 3.46 7.41 -16.91
N LEU A 148 4.19 6.35 -17.27
CA LEU A 148 5.64 6.33 -17.20
C LEU A 148 6.29 7.30 -18.19
N ASN A 149 5.60 7.54 -19.32
CA ASN A 149 6.14 8.31 -20.44
C ASN A 149 7.60 7.96 -20.77
N PRO A 150 7.91 6.68 -21.12
CA PRO A 150 9.28 6.19 -21.26
C PRO A 150 10.03 6.82 -22.44
N PHE A 151 9.35 7.60 -23.27
CA PHE A 151 9.91 8.34 -24.41
C PHE A 151 10.25 9.80 -24.05
N ASP A 152 10.03 10.22 -22.79
CA ASP A 152 10.47 11.54 -22.31
C ASP A 152 11.98 11.52 -22.03
N ASP A 153 12.67 12.59 -22.43
CA ASP A 153 14.10 12.76 -22.15
C ASP A 153 14.42 12.78 -20.63
N LYS A 154 13.39 12.98 -19.80
CA LYS A 154 13.48 12.97 -18.33
C LYS A 154 13.13 11.62 -17.70
N PHE A 155 12.89 10.58 -18.51
CA PHE A 155 12.58 9.26 -17.99
C PHE A 155 13.67 8.74 -17.06
N SER A 156 13.30 8.24 -15.90
CA SER A 156 14.21 7.67 -14.93
C SER A 156 13.68 6.36 -14.36
N PHE A 157 14.58 5.53 -13.84
CA PHE A 157 14.22 4.26 -13.18
C PHE A 157 13.24 4.46 -12.01
N PHE A 158 13.22 5.63 -11.40
CA PHE A 158 12.30 5.94 -10.29
C PHE A 158 10.82 5.82 -10.65
N GLN A 159 10.46 6.06 -11.91
CA GLN A 159 9.09 5.89 -12.41
C GLN A 159 8.68 4.41 -12.52
N VAL A 160 9.66 3.49 -12.64
CA VAL A 160 9.40 2.04 -12.69
C VAL A 160 9.20 1.46 -11.28
N MET A 161 9.79 2.06 -10.25
CA MET A 161 9.74 1.54 -8.89
C MET A 161 8.30 1.28 -8.37
N PRO A 162 7.31 2.16 -8.55
CA PRO A 162 5.94 1.88 -8.10
C PRO A 162 5.27 0.71 -8.84
N ILE A 163 5.68 0.41 -10.09
CA ILE A 163 5.19 -0.77 -10.81
C ILE A 163 5.76 -2.05 -10.20
N ILE A 164 7.05 -2.03 -9.83
CA ILE A 164 7.68 -3.13 -9.08
C ILE A 164 6.97 -3.29 -7.73
N ALA A 165 6.61 -2.19 -7.07
CA ALA A 165 5.79 -2.24 -5.85
C ALA A 165 4.46 -2.95 -6.11
N GLY A 166 3.77 -2.66 -7.23
CA GLY A 166 2.55 -3.34 -7.66
C GLY A 166 2.72 -4.85 -7.82
N LEU A 167 3.86 -5.31 -8.35
CA LEU A 167 4.18 -6.73 -8.44
C LEU A 167 4.27 -7.39 -7.04
N PHE A 168 5.01 -6.79 -6.11
CA PHE A 168 5.12 -7.32 -4.74
C PHE A 168 3.79 -7.23 -3.98
N TYR A 169 2.98 -6.21 -4.25
CA TYR A 169 1.62 -6.13 -3.72
C TYR A 169 0.74 -7.27 -4.25
N ALA A 170 0.87 -7.63 -5.52
CA ALA A 170 0.17 -8.78 -6.10
C ALA A 170 0.56 -10.10 -5.42
N PHE A 171 1.85 -10.33 -5.14
CA PHE A 171 2.28 -11.49 -4.35
C PHE A 171 1.67 -11.49 -2.95
N ASN A 172 1.67 -10.33 -2.26
CA ASN A 172 1.00 -10.20 -0.95
C ASN A 172 -0.48 -10.60 -1.03
N ILE A 173 -1.22 -10.12 -2.04
CA ILE A 173 -2.64 -10.46 -2.24
C ILE A 173 -2.84 -11.97 -2.50
N ILE A 174 -2.01 -12.56 -3.36
CA ILE A 174 -2.12 -13.99 -3.70
C ILE A 174 -1.84 -14.87 -2.47
N ILE A 175 -0.81 -14.56 -1.69
CA ILE A 175 -0.48 -15.30 -0.46
C ILE A 175 -1.60 -15.14 0.56
N LEU A 176 -2.14 -13.92 0.71
CA LEU A 176 -3.29 -13.65 1.58
C LEU A 176 -4.49 -14.52 1.19
N ARG A 177 -4.85 -14.52 -0.10
CA ARG A 177 -6.00 -15.29 -0.62
C ARG A 177 -5.82 -16.79 -0.49
N LYS A 178 -4.61 -17.30 -0.71
CA LYS A 178 -4.35 -18.75 -0.73
C LYS A 178 -4.17 -19.35 0.67
N TYR A 179 -3.49 -18.64 1.57
CA TYR A 179 -3.02 -19.22 2.82
C TYR A 179 -3.48 -18.52 4.09
N CYS A 180 -3.90 -17.23 4.01
CA CYS A 180 -4.16 -16.43 5.20
C CYS A 180 -5.63 -16.00 5.35
N ARG A 181 -6.58 -16.66 4.65
CA ARG A 181 -8.01 -16.30 4.69
C ARG A 181 -8.64 -16.38 6.08
N LYS A 182 -8.14 -17.26 6.95
CA LYS A 182 -8.67 -17.50 8.29
C LYS A 182 -7.98 -16.66 9.36
N GLU A 183 -6.95 -15.92 8.99
CA GLU A 183 -6.20 -15.07 9.92
C GLU A 183 -7.00 -13.84 10.32
N SER A 184 -6.86 -13.43 11.58
CA SER A 184 -7.46 -12.19 12.05
C SER A 184 -6.81 -10.97 11.38
N PRO A 185 -7.57 -9.93 11.04
CA PRO A 185 -7.00 -8.66 10.59
C PRO A 185 -5.95 -8.09 11.55
N LEU A 186 -6.15 -8.19 12.86
CA LEU A 186 -5.17 -7.73 13.86
C LEU A 186 -3.87 -8.54 13.81
N THR A 187 -3.95 -9.87 13.62
CA THR A 187 -2.78 -10.73 13.42
C THR A 187 -1.99 -10.30 12.17
N LEU A 188 -2.68 -10.04 11.07
CA LEU A 188 -2.06 -9.60 9.82
C LEU A 188 -1.40 -8.23 9.92
N ILE A 189 -2.05 -7.28 10.62
CA ILE A 189 -1.48 -5.95 10.88
C ILE A 189 -0.28 -6.05 11.82
N LEU A 190 -0.36 -6.84 12.88
CA LEU A 190 0.77 -7.08 13.79
C LEU A 190 1.97 -7.64 13.04
N ALA A 191 1.77 -8.69 12.25
CA ALA A 191 2.85 -9.35 11.52
C ALA A 191 3.55 -8.41 10.53
N VAL A 192 2.79 -7.64 9.76
CA VAL A 192 3.38 -6.68 8.83
C VAL A 192 4.11 -5.55 9.57
N THR A 193 3.58 -5.11 10.71
CA THR A 193 4.21 -4.06 11.52
C THR A 193 5.54 -4.55 12.12
N LEU A 194 5.61 -5.80 12.57
CA LEU A 194 6.86 -6.41 13.04
C LEU A 194 7.89 -6.51 11.91
N VAL A 195 7.47 -6.92 10.71
CA VAL A 195 8.36 -6.95 9.55
C VAL A 195 8.84 -5.54 9.20
N PHE A 196 7.97 -4.52 9.20
CA PHE A 196 8.38 -3.13 8.97
C PHE A 196 9.36 -2.62 10.03
N LEU A 197 9.16 -2.98 11.30
CA LEU A 197 10.10 -2.63 12.37
C LEU A 197 11.48 -3.25 12.11
N LEU A 198 11.52 -4.53 11.77
CA LEU A 198 12.77 -5.23 11.43
C LEU A 198 13.43 -4.61 10.19
N PHE A 199 12.67 -4.32 9.13
CA PHE A 199 13.17 -3.61 7.96
C PHE A 199 13.76 -2.25 8.31
N GLY A 200 13.07 -1.47 9.16
CA GLY A 200 13.56 -0.18 9.63
C GLY A 200 14.91 -0.31 10.36
N ILE A 201 15.01 -1.25 11.30
CA ILE A 201 16.23 -1.48 12.08
C ILE A 201 17.38 -2.00 11.20
N PHE A 202 17.14 -3.06 10.41
CA PHE A 202 18.17 -3.65 9.56
C PHE A 202 18.56 -2.72 8.42
N GLY A 203 17.60 -1.98 7.83
CA GLY A 203 17.89 -1.00 6.80
C GLY A 203 18.78 0.13 7.32
N THR A 204 18.48 0.63 8.53
CA THR A 204 19.35 1.61 9.20
C THR A 204 20.75 1.08 9.42
N ALA A 205 20.87 -0.13 9.98
CA ALA A 205 22.16 -0.76 10.21
C ALA A 205 22.92 -0.97 8.90
N GLY A 206 22.22 -1.42 7.84
CA GLY A 206 22.79 -1.60 6.51
C GLY A 206 23.35 -0.30 5.92
N VAL A 207 22.59 0.79 5.97
CA VAL A 207 23.04 2.12 5.49
C VAL A 207 24.22 2.66 6.30
N ALA A 208 24.32 2.30 7.59
CA ALA A 208 25.43 2.73 8.44
C ALA A 208 26.73 1.96 8.15
N VAL A 209 26.63 0.67 7.79
CA VAL A 209 27.79 -0.22 7.56
C VAL A 209 28.31 -0.15 6.11
N VAL A 210 27.40 0.04 5.15
CA VAL A 210 27.76 0.08 3.73
C VAL A 210 28.33 1.47 3.38
N GLU A 211 29.57 1.52 2.95
CA GLU A 211 30.17 2.74 2.38
C GLU A 211 29.59 3.00 1.00
N LEU A 212 28.49 3.72 0.94
CA LEU A 212 27.87 4.16 -0.30
C LEU A 212 28.57 5.42 -0.83
N ASP A 213 28.76 5.47 -2.15
CA ASP A 213 29.23 6.67 -2.84
C ASP A 213 28.32 7.88 -2.48
N GLN A 214 28.95 9.03 -2.27
CA GLN A 214 28.23 10.28 -1.96
C GLN A 214 27.19 10.64 -3.02
N ASN A 215 27.45 10.35 -4.29
CA ASN A 215 26.52 10.55 -5.39
C ASN A 215 25.25 9.70 -5.23
N VAL A 216 25.39 8.43 -4.81
CA VAL A 216 24.24 7.53 -4.54
C VAL A 216 23.45 8.01 -3.33
N ARG A 217 24.10 8.45 -2.26
CA ARG A 217 23.41 9.04 -1.09
C ARG A 217 22.66 10.31 -1.44
N ALA A 218 23.27 11.17 -2.27
CA ALA A 218 22.65 12.42 -2.71
C ALA A 218 21.48 12.18 -3.69
N SER A 219 21.54 11.13 -4.51
CA SER A 219 20.45 10.80 -5.45
C SER A 219 19.23 10.17 -4.76
N LEU A 220 19.40 9.47 -3.65
CA LEU A 220 18.32 8.81 -2.91
C LEU A 220 18.39 9.10 -1.39
N PRO A 221 18.27 10.36 -0.99
CA PRO A 221 18.44 10.76 0.41
C PRO A 221 17.40 10.11 1.34
N PHE A 222 16.21 9.83 0.86
CA PHE A 222 15.17 9.16 1.65
C PHE A 222 15.53 7.71 1.98
N LEU A 223 16.22 6.98 1.08
CA LEU A 223 16.66 5.59 1.32
C LEU A 223 18.04 5.50 1.96
N PHE A 224 18.98 6.33 1.54
CA PHE A 224 20.40 6.19 1.89
C PHE A 224 20.94 7.35 2.73
N GLY A 225 20.08 8.29 3.10
CA GLY A 225 20.43 9.34 4.04
C GLY A 225 20.69 8.80 5.44
N GLN A 226 21.46 9.56 6.22
CA GLN A 226 21.59 9.30 7.65
C GLN A 226 20.31 9.71 8.38
N TRP A 227 20.06 9.11 9.54
CA TRP A 227 18.94 9.53 10.38
C TRP A 227 19.10 10.98 10.78
N PRO A 228 18.18 11.85 10.42
CA PRO A 228 18.16 13.21 10.94
C PRO A 228 17.81 13.20 12.42
N ASN A 229 18.13 14.29 13.11
CA ASN A 229 17.75 14.46 14.50
C ASN A 229 16.23 14.32 14.65
N LEU A 230 15.83 13.52 15.65
CA LEU A 230 14.42 13.27 15.92
C LEU A 230 13.78 14.53 16.51
N THR A 231 13.01 15.24 15.70
CA THR A 231 12.27 16.42 16.12
C THR A 231 10.84 16.04 16.55
N LEU A 232 10.23 16.89 17.38
CA LEU A 232 8.82 16.72 17.77
C LEU A 232 7.91 16.68 16.54
N PHE A 233 8.24 17.41 15.48
CA PHE A 233 7.52 17.41 14.22
C PHE A 233 7.52 16.00 13.56
N ILE A 234 8.68 15.34 13.48
CA ILE A 234 8.79 13.97 12.94
C ILE A 234 7.98 12.99 13.79
N ILE A 235 8.02 13.13 15.13
CA ILE A 235 7.27 12.25 16.05
C ILE A 235 5.76 12.42 15.81
N ILE A 236 5.24 13.64 15.84
CA ILE A 236 3.81 13.92 15.61
C ILE A 236 3.37 13.37 14.26
N PHE A 237 4.19 13.55 13.22
CA PHE A 237 3.92 13.00 11.91
C PHE A 237 3.86 11.46 11.91
N CYS A 238 4.82 10.78 12.53
CA CYS A 238 4.82 9.31 12.62
C CYS A 238 3.61 8.77 13.39
N VAL A 239 3.20 9.45 14.46
CA VAL A 239 1.96 9.14 15.21
C VAL A 239 0.74 9.32 14.33
N GLY A 240 0.62 10.44 13.65
CA GLY A 240 -0.47 10.71 12.70
C GLY A 240 -0.54 9.66 11.58
N ALA A 241 0.61 9.34 10.98
CA ALA A 241 0.70 8.29 9.96
C ALA A 241 0.34 6.89 10.51
N ALA A 242 0.71 6.57 11.76
CA ALA A 242 0.32 5.33 12.42
C ALA A 242 -1.20 5.25 12.61
N CYS A 243 -1.83 6.32 13.09
CA CYS A 243 -3.28 6.39 13.27
C CYS A 243 -4.03 6.29 11.94
N LEU A 244 -3.59 7.02 10.90
CA LEU A 244 -4.19 6.95 9.56
C LEU A 244 -4.05 5.56 8.94
N ASN A 245 -2.89 4.93 9.09
CA ASN A 245 -2.63 3.57 8.61
C ASN A 245 -3.56 2.55 9.26
N LEU A 246 -3.69 2.60 10.59
CA LEU A 246 -4.60 1.71 11.32
C LEU A 246 -6.05 1.95 10.94
N LEU A 247 -6.49 3.22 10.93
CA LEU A 247 -7.84 3.59 10.52
C LEU A 247 -8.15 3.06 9.11
N GLY A 248 -7.26 3.34 8.15
CA GLY A 248 -7.44 2.91 6.76
C GLY A 248 -7.53 1.39 6.64
N ASN A 249 -6.58 0.66 7.22
CA ASN A 249 -6.56 -0.81 7.13
C ASN A 249 -7.74 -1.48 7.87
N ILE A 250 -8.16 -0.95 9.03
CA ILE A 250 -9.34 -1.45 9.74
C ILE A 250 -10.59 -1.20 8.92
N CYS A 251 -10.78 0.01 8.39
CA CYS A 251 -11.93 0.37 7.57
C CYS A 251 -12.00 -0.50 6.31
N LEU A 252 -10.89 -0.67 5.58
CA LEU A 252 -10.84 -1.54 4.40
C LEU A 252 -11.14 -2.99 4.74
N SER A 253 -10.49 -3.53 5.77
CA SER A 253 -10.74 -4.92 6.20
C SER A 253 -12.22 -5.13 6.53
N ARG A 254 -12.85 -4.17 7.21
CA ARG A 254 -14.28 -4.25 7.55
C ARG A 254 -15.19 -4.06 6.35
N ALA A 255 -14.85 -3.17 5.42
CA ALA A 255 -15.60 -3.02 4.18
C ALA A 255 -15.69 -4.35 3.44
N TYR A 256 -14.55 -5.01 3.22
CA TYR A 256 -14.48 -6.32 2.55
C TYR A 256 -15.07 -7.49 3.33
N GLN A 257 -15.32 -7.34 4.63
CA GLN A 257 -16.05 -8.31 5.44
C GLN A 257 -17.57 -8.08 5.43
N THR A 258 -18.02 -6.89 5.03
CA THR A 258 -19.43 -6.43 5.17
C THR A 258 -20.19 -6.46 3.83
N ALA A 259 -19.49 -6.63 2.71
CA ALA A 259 -20.09 -6.77 1.39
C ALA A 259 -19.23 -7.63 0.46
N GLU A 260 -19.80 -8.05 -0.66
CA GLU A 260 -19.09 -8.82 -1.67
C GLU A 260 -17.88 -8.06 -2.23
N SER A 261 -16.73 -8.73 -2.23
CA SER A 261 -15.47 -8.15 -2.73
C SER A 261 -15.54 -7.74 -4.19
N SER A 262 -16.31 -8.44 -5.02
CA SER A 262 -16.50 -8.13 -6.43
C SER A 262 -17.20 -6.79 -6.67
N TRP A 263 -18.06 -6.37 -5.74
CA TRP A 263 -18.73 -5.07 -5.79
C TRP A 263 -17.85 -3.94 -5.27
N LEU A 264 -17.02 -4.21 -4.25
CA LEU A 264 -16.16 -3.20 -3.64
C LEU A 264 -14.88 -2.91 -4.44
N ALA A 265 -14.32 -3.92 -5.12
CA ALA A 265 -13.02 -3.79 -5.76
C ALA A 265 -12.91 -2.66 -6.80
N PRO A 266 -13.94 -2.35 -7.64
CA PRO A 266 -13.88 -1.17 -8.51
C PRO A 266 -13.81 0.15 -7.74
N LEU A 267 -14.43 0.19 -6.55
CA LEU A 267 -14.47 1.39 -5.73
C LEU A 267 -13.13 1.65 -5.01
N ASP A 268 -12.28 0.63 -4.87
CA ASP A 268 -10.93 0.78 -4.34
C ASP A 268 -10.07 1.71 -5.21
N PHE A 269 -10.34 1.80 -6.52
CA PHE A 269 -9.66 2.75 -7.41
C PHE A 269 -9.95 4.23 -7.07
N THR A 270 -10.94 4.54 -6.23
CA THR A 270 -11.15 5.90 -5.70
C THR A 270 -9.95 6.40 -4.89
N TYR A 271 -9.07 5.50 -4.44
CA TYR A 271 -7.79 5.86 -3.86
C TYR A 271 -6.97 6.78 -4.78
N LEU A 272 -6.92 6.51 -6.09
CA LEU A 272 -6.20 7.36 -7.05
C LEU A 272 -6.80 8.77 -7.15
N LEU A 273 -8.12 8.89 -7.04
CA LEU A 273 -8.79 10.20 -7.00
C LEU A 273 -8.41 10.96 -5.73
N PHE A 274 -8.49 10.32 -4.57
CA PHE A 274 -8.11 10.96 -3.31
C PHE A 274 -6.63 11.32 -3.27
N LEU A 275 -5.77 10.44 -3.80
CA LEU A 275 -4.34 10.70 -3.91
C LEU A 275 -4.05 11.96 -4.74
N THR A 276 -4.76 12.11 -5.87
CA THR A 276 -4.64 13.28 -6.75
C THR A 276 -5.15 14.56 -6.06
N ILE A 277 -6.27 14.47 -5.32
CA ILE A 277 -6.82 15.60 -4.55
C ILE A 277 -5.80 16.05 -3.49
N TRP A 278 -5.24 15.12 -2.73
CA TRP A 278 -4.24 15.42 -1.70
C TRP A 278 -2.94 15.96 -2.29
N ALA A 279 -2.50 15.42 -3.45
CA ALA A 279 -1.33 15.94 -4.16
C ALA A 279 -1.52 17.41 -4.59
N LYS A 280 -2.72 17.76 -5.06
CA LYS A 280 -3.07 19.14 -5.39
C LYS A 280 -3.07 20.05 -4.16
N ILE A 281 -3.66 19.59 -3.06
CA ILE A 281 -3.77 20.39 -1.82
C ILE A 281 -2.39 20.62 -1.19
N ILE A 282 -1.54 19.58 -1.11
CA ILE A 282 -0.28 19.64 -0.37
C ILE A 282 0.87 20.18 -1.23
N PHE A 283 0.91 19.81 -2.52
CA PHE A 283 2.03 20.18 -3.42
C PHE A 283 1.63 21.15 -4.52
N GLY A 284 0.35 21.50 -4.67
CA GLY A 284 -0.15 22.26 -5.83
C GLY A 284 -0.04 21.47 -7.14
N ALA A 285 0.25 20.17 -7.09
CA ALA A 285 0.49 19.34 -8.26
C ALA A 285 -0.84 18.96 -8.94
N ILE A 286 -0.91 19.22 -10.24
CA ILE A 286 -2.03 18.77 -11.09
C ILE A 286 -1.45 17.75 -12.06
N PRO A 287 -2.07 16.56 -12.21
CA PRO A 287 -1.60 15.56 -13.15
C PRO A 287 -1.66 16.11 -14.57
N SER A 288 -0.65 15.79 -15.38
CA SER A 288 -0.64 16.09 -16.81
C SER A 288 -1.77 15.35 -17.54
N LEU A 289 -2.05 15.76 -18.77
CA LEU A 289 -3.05 15.08 -19.59
C LEU A 289 -2.69 13.59 -19.80
N SER A 290 -1.42 13.31 -20.06
CA SER A 290 -0.91 11.94 -20.21
C SER A 290 -1.09 11.11 -18.94
N GLU A 291 -0.74 11.66 -17.76
CA GLU A 291 -0.95 10.99 -16.47
C GLU A 291 -2.43 10.75 -16.20
N THR A 292 -3.30 11.71 -16.53
CA THR A 292 -4.76 11.58 -16.35
C THR A 292 -5.32 10.45 -17.23
N ILE A 293 -4.96 10.41 -18.52
CA ILE A 293 -5.38 9.34 -19.43
C ILE A 293 -4.85 7.99 -18.96
N GLY A 294 -3.57 7.93 -18.55
CA GLY A 294 -2.95 6.73 -18.02
C GLY A 294 -3.69 6.18 -16.78
N MET A 295 -4.05 7.04 -15.83
CA MET A 295 -4.86 6.66 -14.66
C MET A 295 -6.24 6.13 -15.06
N ILE A 296 -6.93 6.78 -16.01
CA ILE A 296 -8.24 6.32 -16.52
C ILE A 296 -8.11 4.93 -17.13
N CYS A 297 -7.07 4.67 -17.92
CA CYS A 297 -6.81 3.34 -18.50
C CYS A 297 -6.59 2.28 -17.41
N ILE A 298 -5.79 2.57 -16.38
CA ILE A 298 -5.52 1.64 -15.28
C ILE A 298 -6.81 1.35 -14.50
N VAL A 299 -7.57 2.38 -14.15
CA VAL A 299 -8.87 2.23 -13.45
C VAL A 299 -9.83 1.40 -14.31
N SER A 300 -9.95 1.71 -15.60
CA SER A 300 -10.82 0.97 -16.52
C SER A 300 -10.41 -0.50 -16.63
N ALA A 301 -9.10 -0.80 -16.70
CA ALA A 301 -8.58 -2.16 -16.71
C ALA A 301 -8.97 -2.92 -15.43
N GLY A 302 -8.81 -2.31 -14.27
CA GLY A 302 -9.21 -2.90 -12.99
C GLY A 302 -10.71 -3.15 -12.90
N VAL A 303 -11.53 -2.21 -13.36
CA VAL A 303 -12.99 -2.34 -13.43
C VAL A 303 -13.39 -3.50 -14.34
N ILE A 304 -12.78 -3.64 -15.54
CA ILE A 304 -13.06 -4.75 -16.47
C ILE A 304 -12.75 -6.10 -15.82
N ILE A 305 -11.62 -6.24 -15.12
CA ILE A 305 -11.27 -7.48 -14.40
C ILE A 305 -12.35 -7.83 -13.40
N THR A 306 -12.81 -6.84 -12.62
CA THR A 306 -13.74 -7.07 -11.50
C THR A 306 -15.15 -7.43 -11.95
N PHE A 307 -15.69 -6.77 -12.99
CA PHE A 307 -17.08 -7.00 -13.43
C PHE A 307 -17.29 -8.26 -14.26
N LYS A 308 -16.27 -8.82 -14.85
CA LYS A 308 -16.37 -9.98 -15.76
C LYS A 308 -15.92 -11.30 -15.14
N GLU A 309 -15.60 -11.32 -13.86
CA GLU A 309 -15.32 -12.56 -13.08
C GLU A 309 -16.60 -13.29 -12.58
N LYS A 310 -17.80 -12.82 -12.97
CA LYS A 310 -19.07 -13.50 -12.67
C LYS A 310 -19.39 -14.59 -13.65
#